data_b8128ad722dc2375426ece5d3230b73c
#
_entry.id   b8128ad722dc2375426ece5d3230b73c
#
_cell.length_a   1.000
_cell.length_b   1.000
_cell.length_c   1.000
_cell.angle_alpha   90.00
_cell.angle_beta   90.00
_cell.angle_gamma   90.00
#
_symmetry.space_group_name_H-M   'P 1'
#
loop_
_entity.id
_entity.type
_entity.pdbx_description
1 polymer ?
#
loop_
_entity_poly.entity_id
_entity_poly.type
_entity_poly.pdbx_seq_one_letter_code
_entity_poly.pdbx_strand_id
1 'polypeptide(L)'
;MRKVRVNTLPGFDNVTDNYWITDGGQVLSERKGMRPLKQRPTLPTKHSRNRYLQITMAIKGGHANGKNKKTSCKVHRLVALAFVPNPHNYREVNHKNEDGYDNRAINLEWVTPKQNSRYSNAKKVYCYDINGLVKVYDSAEDTIKDGYNKGHVTAVCRGNVSGTRKNPELRHKNHVFSYKPIDMKEVVQRLSKPRNFKPSNRVVPKHYKRRK
;
A
#
# COMPACT_ATOMS: atom_id res chain seq x y z
N MET A 1 -17.32 -21.26 -10.68
CA MET A 1 -17.51 -19.85 -10.27
C MET A 1 -18.58 -19.80 -9.20
N ARG A 2 -18.21 -19.43 -7.97
CA ARG A 2 -19.13 -19.28 -6.84
C ARG A 2 -19.77 -17.90 -6.89
N LYS A 3 -21.01 -17.77 -6.41
CA LYS A 3 -21.72 -16.48 -6.32
C LYS A 3 -22.50 -16.36 -5.02
N VAL A 4 -22.60 -15.13 -4.49
CA VAL A 4 -23.30 -14.79 -3.24
C VAL A 4 -24.18 -13.57 -3.49
N ARG A 5 -25.37 -13.51 -2.87
CA ARG A 5 -26.23 -12.30 -2.94
C ARG A 5 -25.60 -11.17 -2.14
N VAL A 6 -25.54 -9.97 -2.74
CA VAL A 6 -24.89 -8.82 -2.12
C VAL A 6 -25.61 -8.39 -0.83
N ASN A 7 -26.94 -8.45 -0.80
CA ASN A 7 -27.71 -8.07 0.38
C ASN A 7 -27.57 -9.01 1.60
N THR A 8 -26.90 -10.15 1.46
CA THR A 8 -26.54 -11.02 2.58
C THR A 8 -25.18 -10.70 3.19
N LEU A 9 -24.43 -9.78 2.58
CA LEU A 9 -23.11 -9.37 3.08
C LEU A 9 -23.26 -8.31 4.19
N PRO A 10 -22.38 -8.32 5.19
CA PRO A 10 -22.38 -7.33 6.27
C PRO A 10 -22.39 -5.89 5.75
N GLY A 11 -23.35 -5.07 6.19
CA GLY A 11 -23.49 -3.68 5.79
C GLY A 11 -24.14 -3.45 4.41
N PHE A 12 -24.68 -4.49 3.77
CA PHE A 12 -25.38 -4.42 2.48
C PHE A 12 -26.84 -4.94 2.54
N ASP A 13 -27.39 -5.16 3.70
CA ASP A 13 -28.76 -5.62 3.98
C ASP A 13 -29.85 -4.73 3.36
N ASN A 14 -29.53 -3.44 3.20
CA ASN A 14 -30.39 -2.45 2.53
C ASN A 14 -30.31 -2.47 0.99
N VAL A 15 -29.36 -3.19 0.39
CA VAL A 15 -29.29 -3.37 -1.06
C VAL A 15 -30.44 -4.27 -1.52
N THR A 16 -30.99 -3.99 -2.71
CA THR A 16 -32.03 -4.84 -3.29
C THR A 16 -31.47 -6.25 -3.58
N ASP A 17 -32.30 -7.28 -3.51
CA ASP A 17 -31.95 -8.70 -3.54
C ASP A 17 -31.52 -9.25 -4.91
N ASN A 18 -31.57 -8.41 -5.93
CA ASN A 18 -31.29 -8.79 -7.31
C ASN A 18 -29.80 -8.67 -7.72
N TYR A 19 -28.88 -8.43 -6.78
CA TYR A 19 -27.45 -8.32 -7.06
C TYR A 19 -26.67 -9.49 -6.50
N TRP A 20 -25.73 -9.97 -7.30
CA TRP A 20 -24.83 -11.06 -6.94
C TRP A 20 -23.38 -10.62 -7.16
N ILE A 21 -22.50 -11.10 -6.31
CA ILE A 21 -21.05 -11.00 -6.48
C ILE A 21 -20.47 -12.38 -6.71
N THR A 22 -19.50 -12.50 -7.64
CA THR A 22 -18.80 -13.76 -7.92
C THR A 22 -17.40 -13.76 -7.35
N ASP A 23 -16.82 -14.93 -7.11
CA ASP A 23 -15.42 -15.09 -6.70
C ASP A 23 -14.41 -14.65 -7.76
N GLY A 24 -14.85 -14.50 -9.02
CA GLY A 24 -14.09 -13.90 -10.11
C GLY A 24 -14.15 -12.37 -10.18
N GLY A 25 -14.85 -11.70 -9.25
CA GLY A 25 -14.95 -10.24 -9.21
C GLY A 25 -16.02 -9.64 -10.12
N GLN A 26 -16.95 -10.43 -10.64
CA GLN A 26 -18.07 -9.92 -11.44
C GLN A 26 -19.27 -9.62 -10.56
N VAL A 27 -19.93 -8.49 -10.77
CA VAL A 27 -21.24 -8.19 -10.19
C VAL A 27 -22.31 -8.46 -11.22
N LEU A 28 -23.30 -9.28 -10.85
CA LEU A 28 -24.41 -9.68 -11.72
C LEU A 28 -25.71 -9.07 -11.21
N SER A 29 -26.68 -8.89 -12.11
CA SER A 29 -28.04 -8.48 -11.77
C SER A 29 -29.07 -9.46 -12.36
N GLU A 30 -30.08 -9.82 -11.55
CA GLU A 30 -31.22 -10.62 -11.96
C GLU A 30 -32.38 -9.80 -12.56
N ARG A 31 -32.35 -8.48 -12.48
CA ARG A 31 -33.50 -7.60 -12.76
C ARG A 31 -34.11 -7.78 -14.18
N LYS A 32 -33.33 -8.19 -15.15
CA LYS A 32 -33.76 -8.48 -16.56
C LYS A 32 -33.06 -9.73 -17.07
N GLY A 33 -33.06 -10.81 -16.29
CA GLY A 33 -32.23 -11.99 -16.51
C GLY A 33 -30.82 -11.82 -15.92
N MET A 34 -30.17 -12.91 -15.58
CA MET A 34 -28.84 -12.91 -14.99
C MET A 34 -27.80 -12.34 -15.97
N ARG A 35 -27.29 -11.15 -15.70
CA ARG A 35 -26.35 -10.48 -16.58
C ARG A 35 -25.27 -9.71 -15.79
N PRO A 36 -24.03 -9.62 -16.30
CA PRO A 36 -22.99 -8.82 -15.69
C PRO A 36 -23.31 -7.32 -15.76
N LEU A 37 -23.00 -6.62 -14.69
CA LEU A 37 -23.11 -5.17 -14.63
C LEU A 37 -21.77 -4.52 -15.00
N LYS A 38 -21.86 -3.39 -15.70
CA LYS A 38 -20.68 -2.58 -16.01
C LYS A 38 -20.08 -1.98 -14.75
N GLN A 39 -18.89 -2.41 -14.41
CA GLN A 39 -18.09 -1.82 -13.36
C GLN A 39 -17.33 -0.61 -13.90
N ARG A 40 -17.13 0.41 -13.08
CA ARG A 40 -16.48 1.66 -13.47
C ARG A 40 -15.23 1.89 -12.62
N PRO A 41 -14.10 2.35 -13.19
CA PRO A 41 -12.97 2.79 -12.40
C PRO A 41 -13.35 3.94 -11.47
N THR A 42 -12.80 3.94 -10.27
CA THR A 42 -12.85 5.12 -9.40
C THR A 42 -12.00 6.23 -10.01
N LEU A 43 -12.44 7.47 -9.83
CA LEU A 43 -11.62 8.61 -10.24
C LEU A 43 -10.41 8.75 -9.30
N PRO A 44 -9.23 9.11 -9.83
CA PRO A 44 -8.08 9.44 -8.99
C PRO A 44 -8.42 10.67 -8.13
N THR A 45 -7.97 10.65 -6.89
CA THR A 45 -8.09 11.80 -5.98
C THR A 45 -6.73 12.46 -5.80
N LYS A 46 -6.71 13.69 -5.25
CA LYS A 46 -5.46 14.39 -4.92
C LYS A 46 -4.52 13.56 -4.04
N HIS A 47 -5.08 12.67 -3.21
CA HIS A 47 -4.34 11.88 -2.22
C HIS A 47 -4.17 10.39 -2.60
N SER A 48 -4.81 9.92 -3.67
CA SER A 48 -4.71 8.52 -4.10
C SER A 48 -4.70 8.41 -5.61
N ARG A 49 -3.64 7.78 -6.13
CA ARG A 49 -3.51 7.40 -7.54
C ARG A 49 -4.09 6.02 -7.83
N ASN A 50 -4.41 5.27 -6.77
CA ASN A 50 -4.93 3.91 -6.91
C ASN A 50 -6.32 3.95 -7.53
N ARG A 51 -6.51 3.17 -8.58
CA ARG A 51 -7.78 3.00 -9.27
C ARG A 51 -8.37 1.65 -8.89
N TYR A 52 -9.66 1.66 -8.55
CA TYR A 52 -10.40 0.46 -8.21
C TYR A 52 -11.66 0.40 -9.05
N LEU A 53 -12.18 -0.81 -9.29
CA LEU A 53 -13.51 -0.95 -9.86
C LEU A 53 -14.57 -0.71 -8.80
N GLN A 54 -15.59 0.06 -9.16
CA GLN A 54 -16.77 0.31 -8.32
C GLN A 54 -18.05 -0.03 -9.07
N ILE A 55 -19.08 -0.35 -8.31
CA ILE A 55 -20.43 -0.62 -8.78
C ILE A 55 -21.43 0.23 -8.01
N THR A 56 -22.47 0.66 -8.69
CA THR A 56 -23.60 1.37 -8.08
C THR A 56 -24.83 0.47 -8.12
N MET A 57 -25.45 0.27 -6.97
CA MET A 57 -26.58 -0.63 -6.76
C MET A 57 -27.78 0.13 -6.17
N ALA A 58 -28.99 -0.32 -6.47
CA ALA A 58 -30.21 0.21 -5.87
C ALA A 58 -30.37 -0.27 -4.43
N ILE A 59 -30.95 0.57 -3.57
CA ILE A 59 -31.30 0.22 -2.19
C ILE A 59 -32.81 0.17 -1.99
N LYS A 60 -33.22 -0.64 -1.01
CA LYS A 60 -34.63 -0.85 -0.64
C LYS A 60 -35.23 0.46 -0.09
N GLY A 61 -36.53 0.65 -0.28
CA GLY A 61 -37.27 1.77 0.32
C GLY A 61 -36.87 3.17 -0.12
N GLY A 62 -36.05 3.27 -1.16
CA GLY A 62 -35.46 4.54 -1.51
C GLY A 62 -36.09 5.22 -2.72
N HIS A 63 -37.23 5.93 -2.54
CA HIS A 63 -37.70 6.93 -3.50
C HIS A 63 -37.51 8.33 -2.89
N ALA A 64 -36.50 9.07 -3.37
CA ALA A 64 -36.41 10.50 -3.09
C ALA A 64 -36.58 11.24 -4.42
N ASN A 65 -37.57 12.12 -4.50
CA ASN A 65 -37.90 12.93 -5.70
C ASN A 65 -38.04 12.09 -6.99
N GLY A 66 -38.78 10.96 -6.91
CA GLY A 66 -39.04 10.06 -8.06
C GLY A 66 -37.83 9.25 -8.53
N LYS A 67 -36.67 9.33 -7.85
CA LYS A 67 -35.47 8.58 -8.19
C LYS A 67 -35.16 7.51 -7.14
N ASN A 68 -34.81 6.31 -7.59
CA ASN A 68 -34.35 5.25 -6.71
C ASN A 68 -33.02 5.66 -6.03
N LYS A 69 -32.98 5.58 -4.70
CA LYS A 69 -31.74 5.74 -3.95
C LYS A 69 -30.74 4.65 -4.36
N LYS A 70 -29.48 5.01 -4.41
CA LYS A 70 -28.39 4.11 -4.84
C LYS A 70 -27.23 4.18 -3.85
N THR A 71 -26.51 3.10 -3.72
CA THR A 71 -25.23 3.04 -3.01
C THR A 71 -24.13 2.63 -3.97
N SER A 72 -22.92 3.13 -3.75
CA SER A 72 -21.73 2.75 -4.54
C SER A 72 -20.72 2.05 -3.65
N CYS A 73 -20.15 0.96 -4.14
CA CYS A 73 -19.19 0.17 -3.41
C CYS A 73 -18.04 -0.25 -4.34
N LYS A 74 -16.84 -0.39 -3.76
CA LYS A 74 -15.68 -0.96 -4.46
C LYS A 74 -15.86 -2.47 -4.58
N VAL A 75 -15.61 -3.01 -5.78
CA VAL A 75 -15.86 -4.42 -6.11
C VAL A 75 -15.00 -5.35 -5.27
N HIS A 76 -13.71 -5.06 -5.08
CA HIS A 76 -12.83 -5.88 -4.23
C HIS A 76 -13.36 -6.04 -2.81
N ARG A 77 -14.06 -5.03 -2.24
CA ARG A 77 -14.63 -5.16 -0.90
C ARG A 77 -15.80 -6.13 -0.87
N LEU A 78 -16.65 -6.12 -1.89
CA LEU A 78 -17.73 -7.11 -2.02
C LEU A 78 -17.19 -8.54 -2.14
N VAL A 79 -16.17 -8.73 -2.96
CA VAL A 79 -15.52 -10.04 -3.13
C VAL A 79 -14.84 -10.48 -1.83
N ALA A 80 -14.13 -9.60 -1.17
CA ALA A 80 -13.46 -9.92 0.09
C ALA A 80 -14.46 -10.31 1.18
N LEU A 81 -15.57 -9.57 1.33
CA LEU A 81 -16.62 -9.90 2.29
C LEU A 81 -17.29 -11.24 1.99
N ALA A 82 -17.44 -11.59 0.71
CA ALA A 82 -18.14 -12.82 0.29
C ALA A 82 -17.26 -14.07 0.32
N PHE A 83 -15.97 -13.96 0.04
CA PHE A 83 -15.14 -15.12 -0.31
C PHE A 83 -13.78 -15.18 0.38
N VAL A 84 -13.32 -14.13 1.03
CA VAL A 84 -12.00 -14.12 1.70
C VAL A 84 -12.18 -14.19 3.21
N PRO A 85 -11.67 -15.24 3.89
CA PRO A 85 -11.74 -15.36 5.34
C PRO A 85 -11.08 -14.16 6.05
N ASN A 86 -11.74 -13.65 7.10
CA ASN A 86 -11.25 -12.53 7.91
C ASN A 86 -11.30 -12.84 9.41
N PRO A 87 -10.54 -13.83 9.91
CA PRO A 87 -10.63 -14.27 11.30
C PRO A 87 -10.20 -13.19 12.30
N HIS A 88 -9.38 -12.23 11.87
CA HIS A 88 -8.88 -11.14 12.69
C HIS A 88 -9.68 -9.84 12.56
N ASN A 89 -10.76 -9.85 11.80
CA ASN A 89 -11.64 -8.70 11.58
C ASN A 89 -10.90 -7.44 11.08
N TYR A 90 -9.93 -7.62 10.17
CA TYR A 90 -9.20 -6.51 9.55
C TYR A 90 -10.11 -5.67 8.65
N ARG A 91 -9.81 -4.36 8.54
CA ARG A 91 -10.68 -3.41 7.84
C ARG A 91 -10.25 -3.13 6.40
N GLU A 92 -8.99 -3.35 6.07
CA GLU A 92 -8.44 -3.05 4.76
C GLU A 92 -8.34 -4.30 3.89
N VAL A 93 -8.57 -4.12 2.59
CA VAL A 93 -8.40 -5.17 1.57
C VAL A 93 -7.25 -4.76 0.65
N ASN A 94 -6.27 -5.64 0.50
CA ASN A 94 -5.14 -5.48 -0.40
C ASN A 94 -5.27 -6.38 -1.63
N HIS A 95 -4.76 -5.91 -2.76
CA HIS A 95 -4.55 -6.72 -3.97
C HIS A 95 -3.12 -7.27 -3.94
N LYS A 96 -2.94 -8.59 -3.87
CA LYS A 96 -1.62 -9.23 -3.75
C LYS A 96 -0.68 -8.91 -4.91
N ASN A 97 -1.23 -8.73 -6.12
CA ASN A 97 -0.48 -8.39 -7.33
C ASN A 97 -0.41 -6.87 -7.61
N GLU A 98 -0.88 -6.03 -6.67
CA GLU A 98 -0.91 -4.56 -6.78
C GLU A 98 -1.83 -4.02 -7.91
N ASP A 99 -2.55 -4.88 -8.65
CA ASP A 99 -3.52 -4.47 -9.66
C ASP A 99 -4.91 -4.27 -9.04
N GLY A 100 -5.32 -3.04 -8.87
CA GLY A 100 -6.64 -2.66 -8.32
C GLY A 100 -7.84 -3.06 -9.20
N TYR A 101 -7.61 -3.58 -10.39
CA TYR A 101 -8.64 -4.09 -11.29
C TYR A 101 -8.82 -5.61 -11.20
N ASP A 102 -7.84 -6.36 -10.70
CA ASP A 102 -7.94 -7.80 -10.52
C ASP A 102 -8.64 -8.17 -9.20
N ASN A 103 -9.97 -8.20 -9.24
CA ASN A 103 -10.82 -8.44 -8.08
C ASN A 103 -11.14 -9.93 -7.84
N ARG A 104 -10.39 -10.87 -8.40
CA ARG A 104 -10.55 -12.29 -8.09
C ARG A 104 -10.25 -12.55 -6.62
N ALA A 105 -11.05 -13.38 -5.95
CA ALA A 105 -10.92 -13.67 -4.51
C ALA A 105 -9.52 -14.19 -4.13
N ILE A 106 -8.87 -14.98 -5.00
CA ILE A 106 -7.52 -15.50 -4.79
C ILE A 106 -6.45 -14.40 -4.72
N ASN A 107 -6.70 -13.27 -5.37
CA ASN A 107 -5.81 -12.11 -5.41
C ASN A 107 -6.02 -11.14 -4.25
N LEU A 108 -7.06 -11.34 -3.44
CA LEU A 108 -7.40 -10.44 -2.35
C LEU A 108 -7.00 -11.01 -0.99
N GLU A 109 -6.68 -10.12 -0.07
CA GLU A 109 -6.42 -10.44 1.32
C GLU A 109 -6.87 -9.32 2.25
N TRP A 110 -7.29 -9.68 3.47
CA TRP A 110 -7.55 -8.72 4.52
C TRP A 110 -6.24 -8.35 5.23
N VAL A 111 -6.02 -7.07 5.45
CA VAL A 111 -4.78 -6.55 6.04
C VAL A 111 -5.05 -5.46 7.06
N THR A 112 -4.08 -5.23 7.95
CA THR A 112 -4.10 -4.06 8.81
C THR A 112 -3.77 -2.79 8.01
N PRO A 113 -4.16 -1.58 8.48
CA PRO A 113 -3.77 -0.31 7.85
C PRO A 113 -2.24 -0.15 7.72
N LYS A 114 -1.48 -0.65 8.70
CA LYS A 114 -0.01 -0.63 8.67
C LYS A 114 0.55 -1.50 7.54
N GLN A 115 0.03 -2.71 7.36
CA GLN A 115 0.41 -3.61 6.28
C GLN A 115 0.03 -3.01 4.92
N ASN A 116 -1.21 -2.51 4.77
CA ASN A 116 -1.68 -1.90 3.53
C ASN A 116 -0.84 -0.68 3.12
N SER A 117 -0.51 0.19 4.09
CA SER A 117 0.39 1.32 3.86
C SER A 117 1.80 0.86 3.46
N ARG A 118 2.28 -0.26 4.02
CA ARG A 118 3.58 -0.83 3.65
C ARG A 118 3.56 -1.32 2.20
N TYR A 119 2.56 -2.10 1.78
CA TYR A 119 2.42 -2.57 0.39
C TYR A 119 2.35 -1.40 -0.61
N SER A 120 1.56 -0.38 -0.30
CA SER A 120 1.37 0.78 -1.19
C SER A 120 2.60 1.70 -1.30
N ASN A 121 3.46 1.74 -0.27
CA ASN A 121 4.56 2.70 -0.16
C ASN A 121 5.94 2.05 -0.08
N ALA A 122 6.03 0.73 -0.01
CA ALA A 122 7.30 0.04 0.01
C ALA A 122 8.03 0.26 -1.32
N LYS A 123 9.27 0.70 -1.23
CA LYS A 123 10.18 0.80 -2.37
C LYS A 123 11.29 -0.19 -2.15
N LYS A 124 11.57 -1.00 -3.15
CA LYS A 124 12.75 -1.87 -3.13
C LYS A 124 13.99 -1.05 -2.84
N VAL A 125 14.88 -1.62 -2.04
CA VAL A 125 16.15 -0.99 -1.67
C VAL A 125 17.27 -1.92 -2.12
N TYR A 126 18.09 -1.42 -3.02
CA TYR A 126 19.28 -2.10 -3.52
C TYR A 126 20.45 -1.70 -2.65
N CYS A 127 21.14 -2.68 -2.06
CA CYS A 127 22.31 -2.51 -1.22
C CYS A 127 23.57 -2.94 -1.99
N TYR A 128 24.55 -2.06 -2.07
CA TYR A 128 25.81 -2.30 -2.77
C TYR A 128 26.99 -2.08 -1.84
N ASP A 129 28.03 -2.85 -2.06
CA ASP A 129 29.38 -2.59 -1.55
C ASP A 129 30.37 -2.34 -2.70
N ILE A 130 31.67 -2.34 -2.39
CA ILE A 130 32.73 -2.14 -3.39
C ILE A 130 32.79 -3.29 -4.42
N ASN A 131 32.27 -4.49 -4.10
CA ASN A 131 32.31 -5.65 -4.94
C ASN A 131 31.05 -5.81 -5.80
N GLY A 132 29.99 -5.06 -5.51
CA GLY A 132 28.75 -5.10 -6.30
C GLY A 132 27.47 -5.08 -5.49
N LEU A 133 26.40 -5.64 -6.09
CA LEU A 133 25.09 -5.79 -5.44
C LEU A 133 25.15 -6.86 -4.36
N VAL A 134 25.00 -6.46 -3.12
CA VAL A 134 24.98 -7.37 -1.95
C VAL A 134 23.60 -7.99 -1.76
N LYS A 135 22.53 -7.16 -1.77
CA LYS A 135 21.16 -7.61 -1.47
C LYS A 135 20.12 -6.63 -1.99
N VAL A 136 18.95 -7.17 -2.32
CA VAL A 136 17.75 -6.38 -2.61
C VAL A 136 16.73 -6.62 -1.48
N TYR A 137 16.26 -5.56 -0.86
CA TYR A 137 15.22 -5.58 0.17
C TYR A 137 13.89 -5.09 -0.44
N ASP A 138 12.79 -5.65 -0.01
CA ASP A 138 11.46 -5.20 -0.46
C ASP A 138 11.08 -3.84 0.12
N SER A 139 11.69 -3.45 1.25
CA SER A 139 11.51 -2.13 1.85
C SER A 139 12.72 -1.70 2.68
N ALA A 140 12.82 -0.40 2.96
CA ALA A 140 13.82 0.12 3.90
C ALA A 140 13.64 -0.41 5.35
N GLU A 141 12.45 -0.89 5.72
CA GLU A 141 12.19 -1.53 7.01
C GLU A 141 12.95 -2.86 7.12
N ASP A 142 13.01 -3.62 6.02
CA ASP A 142 13.63 -4.95 6.01
C ASP A 142 15.15 -4.91 6.23
N THR A 143 15.78 -3.76 5.96
CA THR A 143 17.22 -3.56 6.21
C THR A 143 17.58 -3.59 7.70
N ILE A 144 16.60 -3.39 8.59
CA ILE A 144 16.81 -3.45 10.06
C ILE A 144 17.24 -4.84 10.49
N LYS A 145 16.73 -5.90 9.84
CA LYS A 145 17.09 -7.29 10.15
C LYS A 145 18.57 -7.57 9.96
N ASP A 146 19.20 -6.84 9.03
CA ASP A 146 20.65 -6.93 8.77
C ASP A 146 21.43 -5.82 9.51
N GLY A 147 20.84 -5.23 10.54
CA GLY A 147 21.47 -4.29 11.45
C GLY A 147 21.63 -2.86 10.90
N TYR A 148 20.97 -2.52 9.80
CA TYR A 148 21.01 -1.15 9.27
C TYR A 148 19.97 -0.25 9.93
N ASN A 149 20.25 1.03 10.04
CA ASN A 149 19.30 2.02 10.49
C ASN A 149 18.42 2.49 9.32
N LYS A 150 17.10 2.25 9.39
CA LYS A 150 16.12 2.62 8.37
C LYS A 150 16.21 4.10 7.95
N GLY A 151 16.36 5.00 8.93
CA GLY A 151 16.45 6.44 8.65
C GLY A 151 17.67 6.79 7.82
N HIS A 152 18.83 6.21 8.15
CA HIS A 152 20.07 6.40 7.38
C HIS A 152 19.97 5.77 6.00
N VAL A 153 19.46 4.54 5.88
CA VAL A 153 19.20 3.88 4.58
C VAL A 153 18.30 4.75 3.69
N THR A 154 17.21 5.25 4.25
CA THR A 154 16.28 6.13 3.51
C THR A 154 16.96 7.44 3.08
N ALA A 155 17.80 8.02 3.92
CA ALA A 155 18.56 9.24 3.60
C ALA A 155 19.54 8.98 2.46
N VAL A 156 20.27 7.86 2.48
CA VAL A 156 21.18 7.46 1.41
C VAL A 156 20.43 7.23 0.10
N CYS A 157 19.31 6.50 0.11
CA CYS A 157 18.48 6.24 -1.07
C CYS A 157 17.93 7.52 -1.72
N ARG A 158 17.67 8.54 -0.93
CA ARG A 158 17.17 9.85 -1.40
C ARG A 158 18.26 10.78 -1.89
N GLY A 159 19.53 10.40 -1.76
CA GLY A 159 20.67 11.27 -2.09
C GLY A 159 20.71 12.51 -1.21
N ASN A 160 20.17 12.42 -0.01
CA ASN A 160 19.90 13.49 0.92
C ASN A 160 19.13 14.70 0.41
N VAL A 161 17.90 14.79 0.75
CA VAL A 161 17.12 15.98 0.40
C VAL A 161 16.33 16.52 1.58
N SER A 162 16.87 16.47 2.76
CA SER A 162 16.35 17.37 3.79
C SER A 162 17.18 18.65 3.73
N GLY A 163 16.54 19.75 3.37
CA GLY A 163 17.16 21.05 3.13
C GLY A 163 17.91 21.71 4.31
N THR A 164 18.21 20.94 5.35
CA THR A 164 18.96 21.32 6.53
C THR A 164 20.39 20.76 6.57
N ARG A 165 20.77 19.84 5.68
CA ARG A 165 22.13 19.28 5.63
C ARG A 165 22.83 19.70 4.35
N LYS A 166 23.92 20.45 4.50
CA LYS A 166 24.77 20.92 3.39
C LYS A 166 25.51 19.79 2.63
N ASN A 167 25.51 18.55 3.17
CA ASN A 167 26.20 17.40 2.58
C ASN A 167 25.30 16.17 2.57
N PRO A 168 25.06 15.56 1.41
CA PRO A 168 24.26 14.36 1.29
C PRO A 168 24.95 13.15 1.93
N GLU A 169 24.20 12.34 2.68
CA GLU A 169 24.64 11.00 3.06
C GLU A 169 24.59 10.12 1.81
N LEU A 170 25.74 9.63 1.36
CA LEU A 170 25.86 8.82 0.15
C LEU A 170 26.04 7.34 0.47
N ARG A 171 26.36 7.01 1.75
CA ARG A 171 26.60 5.64 2.21
C ARG A 171 26.29 5.49 3.70
N HIS A 172 25.93 4.27 4.12
CA HIS A 172 25.73 3.89 5.51
C HIS A 172 26.46 2.56 5.78
N LYS A 173 27.30 2.51 6.83
CA LYS A 173 28.12 1.33 7.17
C LYS A 173 28.94 0.77 5.98
N ASN A 174 29.55 1.63 5.17
CA ASN A 174 30.28 1.28 3.95
C ASN A 174 29.45 0.64 2.83
N HIS A 175 28.12 0.75 2.89
CA HIS A 175 27.22 0.34 1.83
C HIS A 175 26.51 1.54 1.22
N VAL A 176 26.25 1.45 -0.07
CA VAL A 176 25.44 2.39 -0.84
C VAL A 176 24.03 1.80 -0.96
N PHE A 177 23.02 2.62 -0.72
CA PHE A 177 21.64 2.23 -0.87
C PHE A 177 20.95 3.06 -1.94
N SER A 178 20.10 2.43 -2.74
CA SER A 178 19.33 3.11 -3.78
C SER A 178 17.95 2.52 -3.94
N TYR A 179 16.94 3.34 -4.32
CA TYR A 179 15.60 2.86 -4.70
C TYR A 179 15.50 2.35 -6.13
N LYS A 180 16.57 2.47 -6.91
CA LYS A 180 16.68 1.95 -8.27
C LYS A 180 18.02 1.26 -8.42
N PRO A 181 18.16 0.30 -9.34
CA PRO A 181 19.47 -0.21 -9.70
C PRO A 181 20.40 0.93 -10.15
N ILE A 182 21.64 0.89 -9.70
CA ILE A 182 22.69 1.85 -10.07
C ILE A 182 23.91 1.09 -10.60
N ASP A 183 24.71 1.73 -11.45
CA ASP A 183 25.93 1.13 -11.96
C ASP A 183 27.09 1.18 -10.94
N MET A 184 28.11 0.37 -11.17
CA MET A 184 29.26 0.29 -10.26
C MET A 184 30.11 1.57 -10.26
N LYS A 185 30.10 2.36 -11.33
CA LYS A 185 30.82 3.65 -11.36
C LYS A 185 30.19 4.60 -10.34
N GLU A 186 28.86 4.65 -10.27
CA GLU A 186 28.14 5.45 -9.28
C GLU A 186 28.36 4.91 -7.85
N VAL A 187 28.39 3.60 -7.66
CA VAL A 187 28.67 2.98 -6.35
C VAL A 187 30.05 3.38 -5.85
N VAL A 188 31.09 3.21 -6.67
CA VAL A 188 32.48 3.57 -6.34
C VAL A 188 32.59 5.06 -6.05
N GLN A 189 31.96 5.91 -6.87
CA GLN A 189 31.94 7.36 -6.66
C GLN A 189 31.33 7.74 -5.31
N ARG A 190 30.25 7.09 -4.91
CA ARG A 190 29.57 7.34 -3.61
C ARG A 190 30.41 6.83 -2.44
N LEU A 191 31.11 5.69 -2.59
CA LEU A 191 31.97 5.12 -1.57
C LEU A 191 33.29 5.92 -1.39
N SER A 192 33.87 6.51 -2.45
CA SER A 192 35.11 7.25 -2.40
C SER A 192 34.96 8.66 -1.80
N LYS A 193 33.74 9.24 -1.81
CA LYS A 193 33.55 10.58 -1.21
C LYS A 193 33.84 10.55 0.29
N PRO A 194 34.62 11.51 0.81
CA PRO A 194 34.97 11.56 2.24
C PRO A 194 33.69 11.72 3.08
N ARG A 195 33.64 11.03 4.22
CA ARG A 195 32.59 11.27 5.22
C ARG A 195 32.84 12.65 5.82
N ASN A 196 31.98 13.61 5.51
CA ASN A 196 32.03 14.91 6.19
C ASN A 196 31.45 14.76 7.61
N PHE A 197 32.21 14.12 8.47
CA PHE A 197 31.92 14.03 9.89
C PHE A 197 32.34 15.38 10.53
N LYS A 198 31.36 16.29 10.70
CA LYS A 198 31.54 17.33 11.70
C LYS A 198 31.12 16.72 13.03
N PRO A 199 32.04 16.55 14.01
CA PRO A 199 31.65 16.16 15.35
C PRO A 199 30.60 17.17 15.82
N SER A 200 29.46 16.67 16.30
CA SER A 200 28.46 17.55 16.89
C SER A 200 29.06 18.13 18.17
N ASN A 201 29.37 19.43 18.17
CA ASN A 201 29.65 20.18 19.39
C ASN A 201 28.36 20.32 20.24
N ARG A 202 27.61 19.26 20.39
CA ARG A 202 26.60 19.19 21.42
C ARG A 202 27.32 18.93 22.74
N VAL A 203 27.69 20.00 23.39
CA VAL A 203 27.89 19.98 24.85
C VAL A 203 26.62 19.40 25.45
N VAL A 204 26.68 18.15 25.89
CA VAL A 204 25.60 17.55 26.66
C VAL A 204 25.53 18.32 27.98
N PRO A 205 24.42 19.03 28.27
CA PRO A 205 24.29 19.71 29.55
C PRO A 205 24.37 18.67 30.67
N LYS A 206 25.32 18.82 31.58
CA LYS A 206 25.57 17.91 32.71
C LYS A 206 24.45 17.84 33.78
N HIS A 207 23.27 18.37 33.52
CA HIS A 207 22.19 18.45 34.51
C HIS A 207 20.87 17.91 33.96
N TYR A 208 20.78 16.58 33.83
CA TYR A 208 19.48 15.92 33.85
C TYR A 208 19.33 15.23 35.24
N LYS A 209 18.95 16.02 36.27
CA LYS A 209 18.50 15.44 37.55
C LYS A 209 17.16 14.74 37.29
N ARG A 210 17.14 13.39 37.41
CA ARG A 210 15.90 12.62 37.51
C ARG A 210 15.11 13.16 38.70
N ARG A 211 13.94 13.69 38.48
CA ARG A 211 12.95 13.88 39.54
C ARG A 211 12.44 12.48 39.96
N LYS A 212 12.57 12.20 41.27
CA LYS A 212 11.95 11.05 41.91
C LYS A 212 10.44 11.18 41.89
#